data_17ce7031f46aa78a0b50092fbfaa010d
#
_entry.id   17ce7031f46aa78a0b50092fbfaa010d
#
_cell.length_a   1.000
_cell.length_b   1.000
_cell.length_c   1.000
_cell.angle_alpha   90.00
_cell.angle_beta   90.00
_cell.angle_gamma   90.00
#
_symmetry.space_group_name_H-M   'P 1'
#
loop_
_entity.id
_entity.type
_entity.pdbx_description
1 polymer ?
#
loop_
_entity_poly.entity_id
_entity_poly.type
_entity_poly.pdbx_seq_one_letter_code
_entity_poly.pdbx_strand_id
1 'polypeptide(L)'
;MPTLYKDNMYIRTDDNTAKIKIFHRNDWVWLDVVLNNQDVKYIQNHCKFKKEYVPTLKKQGKCWYLVFPFEDKVEFQKVDIQDQIICAVDLGLNNNATCSIMQSDGTVVGRKFVNLATEKDHLYKALNRVKKAQQNGARRCPTLWKHVNDLNTDISRKTAKEIVDFAVLYNVDVIVFEYLDTQGKKKGKEKQKLALWRKQEIQKLVEHKAHILGIRISHICAWNTSRLAFDGSGKVERGTYIQNGVEKYNYSICTFPNGKQYHCDLNASYNIGARYFIRELLKSDSVMRRLPSQTKDSDYGTGTTRTLSTLIRLNADLCGNAV
;
A
#
# COMPACT_ATOMS: atom_id res chain seq x y z
N MET A 1 25.23 8.34 3.97
CA MET A 1 25.87 7.03 4.22
C MET A 1 26.99 6.90 3.21
N PRO A 2 28.24 6.64 3.63
CA PRO A 2 29.34 6.46 2.68
C PRO A 2 29.16 5.12 1.93
N THR A 3 29.28 5.17 0.61
CA THR A 3 29.40 3.99 -0.26
C THR A 3 30.85 3.55 -0.29
N LEU A 4 31.10 2.27 -0.07
CA LEU A 4 32.45 1.71 -0.06
C LEU A 4 32.79 1.19 -1.46
N TYR A 5 33.65 1.89 -2.19
CA TYR A 5 34.06 1.48 -3.54
C TYR A 5 34.78 0.12 -3.50
N LYS A 6 34.36 -0.79 -4.39
CA LYS A 6 34.95 -2.11 -4.54
C LYS A 6 36.44 -2.00 -4.82
N ASP A 7 37.22 -2.90 -4.25
CA ASP A 7 38.68 -3.03 -4.38
C ASP A 7 39.50 -1.81 -3.88
N ASN A 8 38.84 -0.68 -3.61
CA ASN A 8 39.51 0.51 -3.07
C ASN A 8 39.16 0.78 -1.60
N MET A 9 37.89 0.55 -1.20
CA MET A 9 37.42 0.77 0.17
C MET A 9 36.75 -0.46 0.78
N TYR A 10 36.41 -1.47 -0.05
CA TYR A 10 35.78 -2.72 0.33
C TYR A 10 36.34 -3.88 -0.48
N ILE A 11 36.76 -4.92 0.19
CA ILE A 11 37.24 -6.18 -0.39
C ILE A 11 36.53 -7.30 0.35
N ARG A 12 35.84 -8.17 -0.37
CA ARG A 12 35.28 -9.41 0.20
C ARG A 12 36.39 -10.47 0.16
N THR A 13 36.76 -10.98 1.31
CA THR A 13 37.86 -11.97 1.43
C THR A 13 37.31 -13.38 1.27
N ASP A 14 36.18 -13.68 1.90
CA ASP A 14 35.40 -14.90 1.76
C ASP A 14 33.93 -14.66 2.05
N ASP A 15 33.13 -15.71 2.18
CA ASP A 15 31.68 -15.59 2.41
C ASP A 15 31.35 -14.84 3.70
N ASN A 16 32.17 -15.02 4.74
CA ASN A 16 31.89 -14.48 6.08
C ASN A 16 32.84 -13.34 6.49
N THR A 17 33.86 -13.02 5.69
CA THR A 17 34.81 -11.98 6.03
C THR A 17 35.01 -10.97 4.91
N ALA A 18 35.24 -9.73 5.32
CA ALA A 18 35.51 -8.62 4.41
C ALA A 18 36.53 -7.66 5.03
N LYS A 19 37.19 -6.88 4.19
CA LYS A 19 38.02 -5.76 4.60
C LYS A 19 37.36 -4.46 4.20
N ILE A 20 37.30 -3.51 5.13
CA ILE A 20 36.84 -2.15 4.86
C ILE A 20 37.94 -1.14 5.15
N LYS A 21 38.06 -0.14 4.29
CA LYS A 21 39.04 0.94 4.48
C LYS A 21 38.36 2.08 5.24
N ILE A 22 38.92 2.43 6.40
CA ILE A 22 38.40 3.50 7.26
C ILE A 22 39.47 4.53 7.53
N PHE A 23 39.07 5.78 7.74
CA PHE A 23 39.99 6.83 8.18
C PHE A 23 40.08 6.81 9.69
N HIS A 24 41.26 6.55 10.22
CA HIS A 24 41.57 6.46 11.64
C HIS A 24 42.92 7.11 11.98
N ARG A 25 42.95 8.00 12.99
CA ARG A 25 44.18 8.68 13.46
C ARG A 25 45.02 9.31 12.34
N ASN A 26 44.33 10.09 11.46
CA ASN A 26 44.92 10.78 10.31
C ASN A 26 45.48 9.88 9.19
N ASP A 27 45.15 8.59 9.16
CA ASP A 27 45.54 7.69 8.10
C ASP A 27 44.38 6.76 7.66
N TRP A 28 44.52 6.20 6.45
CA TRP A 28 43.60 5.22 5.91
C TRP A 28 44.10 3.80 6.23
N VAL A 29 43.33 3.09 7.05
CA VAL A 29 43.69 1.73 7.49
C VAL A 29 42.62 0.73 7.04
N TRP A 30 43.07 -0.50 6.73
CA TRP A 30 42.15 -1.60 6.46
C TRP A 30 41.73 -2.27 7.78
N LEU A 31 40.43 -2.46 7.95
CA LEU A 31 39.81 -3.14 9.07
C LEU A 31 39.21 -4.46 8.59
N ASP A 32 39.61 -5.57 9.21
CA ASP A 32 38.97 -6.87 9.00
C ASP A 32 37.59 -6.90 9.70
N VAL A 33 36.58 -7.32 8.97
CA VAL A 33 35.19 -7.37 9.45
C VAL A 33 34.65 -8.77 9.26
N VAL A 34 34.11 -9.34 10.34
CA VAL A 34 33.38 -10.60 10.30
C VAL A 34 31.90 -10.30 10.12
N LEU A 35 31.33 -10.88 9.07
CA LEU A 35 29.92 -10.77 8.76
C LEU A 35 29.10 -11.76 9.58
N ASN A 36 27.87 -11.39 9.94
CA ASN A 36 27.00 -12.26 10.71
C ASN A 36 26.60 -13.49 9.86
N ASN A 37 26.79 -14.69 10.40
CA ASN A 37 26.48 -15.94 9.70
C ASN A 37 25.00 -16.06 9.28
N GLN A 38 24.05 -15.51 10.06
CA GLN A 38 22.64 -15.53 9.70
C GLN A 38 22.35 -14.67 8.47
N ASP A 39 22.99 -13.49 8.39
CA ASP A 39 22.82 -12.57 7.27
C ASP A 39 23.48 -13.13 6.00
N VAL A 40 24.67 -13.75 6.15
CA VAL A 40 25.35 -14.43 5.04
C VAL A 40 24.51 -15.58 4.49
N LYS A 41 23.94 -16.44 5.36
CA LYS A 41 23.02 -17.51 4.94
C LYS A 41 21.78 -16.96 4.24
N TYR A 42 21.23 -15.84 4.72
CA TYR A 42 20.11 -15.18 4.06
C TYR A 42 20.49 -14.73 2.64
N ILE A 43 21.64 -14.09 2.48
CA ILE A 43 22.14 -13.65 1.17
C ILE A 43 22.34 -14.85 0.23
N GLN A 44 22.97 -15.91 0.71
CA GLN A 44 23.18 -17.14 -0.09
C GLN A 44 21.87 -17.79 -0.53
N ASN A 45 20.84 -17.82 0.33
CA ASN A 45 19.57 -18.46 0.03
C ASN A 45 18.65 -17.61 -0.86
N HIS A 46 18.69 -16.27 -0.71
CA HIS A 46 17.69 -15.39 -1.34
C HIS A 46 18.28 -14.44 -2.40
N CYS A 47 19.61 -14.28 -2.45
CA CYS A 47 20.26 -13.33 -3.33
C CYS A 47 21.29 -13.96 -4.28
N LYS A 48 21.45 -15.28 -4.29
CA LYS A 48 22.49 -16.02 -5.04
C LYS A 48 22.57 -15.67 -6.52
N PHE A 49 21.42 -15.42 -7.16
CA PHE A 49 21.34 -15.12 -8.59
C PHE A 49 21.12 -13.62 -8.90
N LYS A 50 21.20 -12.78 -7.88
CA LYS A 50 21.00 -11.33 -7.99
C LYS A 50 22.34 -10.63 -8.11
N LYS A 51 22.37 -9.52 -8.83
CA LYS A 51 23.58 -8.73 -8.96
C LYS A 51 23.83 -7.96 -7.66
N GLU A 52 24.95 -8.31 -6.97
CA GLU A 52 25.39 -7.59 -5.77
C GLU A 52 26.09 -6.29 -6.17
N TYR A 53 25.75 -5.19 -5.50
CA TYR A 53 26.41 -3.91 -5.61
C TYR A 53 27.30 -3.64 -4.40
N VAL A 54 28.17 -2.64 -4.52
CA VAL A 54 29.07 -2.23 -3.45
C VAL A 54 28.29 -1.84 -2.18
N PRO A 55 28.74 -2.30 -1.01
CA PRO A 55 28.05 -2.05 0.24
C PRO A 55 28.15 -0.59 0.67
N THR A 56 27.19 -0.17 1.47
CA THR A 56 27.21 1.11 2.18
C THR A 56 27.36 0.89 3.68
N LEU A 57 28.12 1.77 4.34
CA LEU A 57 28.30 1.73 5.79
C LEU A 57 27.21 2.58 6.48
N LYS A 58 26.40 1.96 7.32
CA LYS A 58 25.29 2.60 8.04
C LYS A 58 25.48 2.47 9.55
N LYS A 59 25.42 3.61 10.26
CA LYS A 59 25.34 3.62 11.73
C LYS A 59 23.89 3.61 12.19
N GLN A 60 23.55 2.69 13.08
CA GLN A 60 22.23 2.64 13.71
C GLN A 60 22.40 2.46 15.23
N GLY A 61 22.12 3.51 15.98
CA GLY A 61 22.41 3.55 17.42
C GLY A 61 23.93 3.44 17.68
N LYS A 62 24.33 2.41 18.41
CA LYS A 62 25.75 2.13 18.74
C LYS A 62 26.40 1.16 17.76
N CYS A 63 25.64 0.53 16.87
CA CYS A 63 26.11 -0.49 15.95
C CYS A 63 26.35 0.06 14.55
N TRP A 64 27.30 -0.54 13.84
CA TRP A 64 27.56 -0.29 12.44
C TRP A 64 27.12 -1.49 11.61
N TYR A 65 26.56 -1.24 10.45
CA TYR A 65 26.06 -2.24 9.53
C TYR A 65 26.66 -2.01 8.15
N LEU A 66 27.08 -3.09 7.50
CA LEU A 66 27.29 -3.12 6.06
C LEU A 66 25.96 -3.48 5.38
N VAL A 67 25.48 -2.61 4.53
CA VAL A 67 24.23 -2.79 3.78
C VAL A 67 24.59 -3.14 2.35
N PHE A 68 24.27 -4.36 1.94
CA PHE A 68 24.52 -4.89 0.59
C PHE A 68 23.29 -4.69 -0.27
N PRO A 69 23.33 -3.83 -1.31
CA PRO A 69 22.26 -3.71 -2.28
C PRO A 69 22.34 -4.86 -3.29
N PHE A 70 21.17 -5.42 -3.65
CA PHE A 70 21.04 -6.41 -4.70
C PHE A 70 20.05 -5.90 -5.75
N GLU A 71 20.40 -6.07 -7.02
CA GLU A 71 19.50 -5.81 -8.15
C GLU A 71 18.86 -7.12 -8.60
N ASP A 72 17.55 -7.09 -8.76
CA ASP A 72 16.75 -8.15 -9.33
C ASP A 72 15.95 -7.60 -10.52
N LYS A 73 15.95 -8.32 -11.65
CA LYS A 73 15.17 -7.96 -12.83
C LYS A 73 13.88 -8.75 -12.83
N VAL A 74 12.78 -8.05 -12.70
CA VAL A 74 11.44 -8.66 -12.75
C VAL A 74 10.75 -8.19 -14.01
N GLU A 75 10.23 -9.13 -14.79
CA GLU A 75 9.43 -8.84 -15.96
C GLU A 75 7.95 -8.79 -15.58
N PHE A 76 7.29 -7.71 -15.96
CA PHE A 76 5.85 -7.58 -15.79
C PHE A 76 5.16 -8.14 -17.04
N GLN A 77 4.22 -9.06 -16.83
CA GLN A 77 3.40 -9.56 -17.92
C GLN A 77 2.54 -8.44 -18.50
N LYS A 78 2.49 -8.34 -19.82
CA LYS A 78 1.57 -7.47 -20.53
C LYS A 78 0.27 -8.23 -20.75
N VAL A 79 -0.71 -7.94 -19.92
CA VAL A 79 -2.08 -8.47 -20.03
C VAL A 79 -2.96 -7.36 -20.60
N ASP A 80 -3.80 -7.68 -21.57
CA ASP A 80 -4.75 -6.71 -22.11
C ASP A 80 -5.71 -6.25 -21.04
N ILE A 81 -6.12 -4.96 -21.09
CA ILE A 81 -6.92 -4.34 -20.05
C ILE A 81 -8.25 -5.09 -19.80
N GLN A 82 -8.80 -5.73 -20.83
CA GLN A 82 -10.05 -6.49 -20.74
C GLN A 82 -9.89 -7.80 -19.96
N ASP A 83 -8.70 -8.38 -19.95
CA ASP A 83 -8.39 -9.66 -19.27
C ASP A 83 -7.74 -9.45 -17.91
N GLN A 84 -7.42 -8.20 -17.53
CA GLN A 84 -6.77 -7.91 -16.27
C GLN A 84 -7.66 -8.18 -15.07
N ILE A 85 -7.07 -8.77 -14.04
CA ILE A 85 -7.64 -8.88 -12.70
C ILE A 85 -6.88 -7.90 -11.79
N ILE A 86 -7.62 -7.09 -11.05
CA ILE A 86 -7.01 -6.12 -10.14
C ILE A 86 -7.41 -6.34 -8.69
N CYS A 87 -6.54 -5.93 -7.76
CA CYS A 87 -6.84 -5.79 -6.35
C CYS A 87 -6.94 -4.31 -6.00
N ALA A 88 -8.16 -3.81 -5.81
CA ALA A 88 -8.39 -2.44 -5.37
C ALA A 88 -8.35 -2.37 -3.85
N VAL A 89 -7.53 -1.46 -3.31
CA VAL A 89 -7.22 -1.37 -1.87
C VAL A 89 -7.56 0.01 -1.32
N ASP A 90 -8.49 0.04 -0.37
CA ASP A 90 -8.76 1.19 0.49
C ASP A 90 -8.02 1.02 1.82
N LEU A 91 -7.14 1.99 2.18
CA LEU A 91 -6.39 1.99 3.44
C LEU A 91 -7.12 2.83 4.49
N GLY A 92 -7.48 2.22 5.61
CA GLY A 92 -8.25 2.84 6.67
C GLY A 92 -7.57 2.79 8.05
N LEU A 93 -8.19 3.50 9.01
CA LEU A 93 -7.79 3.47 10.43
C LEU A 93 -8.43 2.29 11.17
N ASN A 94 -9.70 2.00 10.88
CA ASN A 94 -10.45 0.92 11.53
C ASN A 94 -10.05 -0.44 10.94
N ASN A 95 -10.20 -0.60 9.65
CA ASN A 95 -9.55 -1.69 8.92
C ASN A 95 -8.24 -1.14 8.34
N ASN A 96 -7.13 -1.86 8.52
CA ASN A 96 -5.84 -1.44 7.98
C ASN A 96 -5.88 -1.36 6.45
N ALA A 97 -6.59 -2.32 5.84
CA ALA A 97 -6.90 -2.33 4.42
C ALA A 97 -8.23 -3.04 4.18
N THR A 98 -8.97 -2.57 3.19
CA THR A 98 -10.11 -3.27 2.60
C THR A 98 -9.82 -3.50 1.14
N CYS A 99 -9.74 -4.78 0.75
CA CYS A 99 -9.35 -5.21 -0.58
C CYS A 99 -10.54 -5.78 -1.32
N SER A 100 -10.68 -5.45 -2.59
CA SER A 100 -11.63 -6.08 -3.52
C SER A 100 -10.93 -6.52 -4.79
N ILE A 101 -11.16 -7.75 -5.21
CA ILE A 101 -10.69 -8.27 -6.49
C ILE A 101 -11.75 -7.98 -7.54
N MET A 102 -11.36 -7.31 -8.61
CA MET A 102 -12.28 -6.84 -9.64
C MET A 102 -11.75 -7.20 -11.02
N GLN A 103 -12.67 -7.59 -11.90
CA GLN A 103 -12.46 -7.80 -13.35
C GLN A 103 -12.83 -6.54 -14.12
N SER A 104 -12.44 -6.47 -15.39
CA SER A 104 -12.61 -5.31 -16.25
C SER A 104 -14.07 -4.93 -16.52
N ASP A 105 -15.00 -5.90 -16.43
CA ASP A 105 -16.45 -5.69 -16.55
C ASP A 105 -17.10 -5.09 -15.29
N GLY A 106 -16.33 -4.99 -14.19
CA GLY A 106 -16.80 -4.54 -12.88
C GLY A 106 -17.26 -5.65 -11.94
N THR A 107 -17.12 -6.93 -12.35
CA THR A 107 -17.42 -8.08 -11.50
C THR A 107 -16.43 -8.15 -10.33
N VAL A 108 -16.94 -8.24 -9.10
CA VAL A 108 -16.14 -8.37 -7.88
C VAL A 108 -16.13 -9.82 -7.44
N VAL A 109 -15.00 -10.51 -7.64
CA VAL A 109 -14.83 -11.95 -7.37
C VAL A 109 -14.27 -12.26 -5.99
N GLY A 110 -13.71 -11.28 -5.28
CA GLY A 110 -13.13 -11.48 -3.95
C GLY A 110 -13.15 -10.22 -3.10
N ARG A 111 -13.22 -10.40 -1.76
CA ARG A 111 -13.22 -9.31 -0.78
C ARG A 111 -12.43 -9.74 0.45
N LYS A 112 -11.65 -8.83 1.00
CA LYS A 112 -10.88 -9.09 2.23
C LYS A 112 -10.80 -7.84 3.09
N PHE A 113 -11.07 -8.00 4.39
CA PHE A 113 -10.79 -6.99 5.41
C PHE A 113 -9.52 -7.38 6.15
N VAL A 114 -8.53 -6.51 6.15
CA VAL A 114 -7.31 -6.67 6.95
C VAL A 114 -7.50 -5.88 8.25
N ASN A 115 -7.84 -6.58 9.31
CA ASN A 115 -8.02 -5.99 10.63
C ASN A 115 -7.10 -6.68 11.64
N LEU A 116 -6.01 -6.02 11.98
CA LEU A 116 -5.01 -6.51 12.94
C LEU A 116 -5.40 -6.04 14.35
N ALA A 117 -6.51 -6.58 14.90
CA ALA A 117 -7.08 -6.12 16.16
C ALA A 117 -6.11 -6.30 17.34
N THR A 118 -5.49 -7.47 17.46
CA THR A 118 -4.53 -7.78 18.53
C THR A 118 -3.32 -6.85 18.51
N GLU A 119 -2.75 -6.61 17.33
CA GLU A 119 -1.62 -5.72 17.12
C GLU A 119 -1.98 -4.27 17.46
N LYS A 120 -3.18 -3.83 17.09
CA LYS A 120 -3.71 -2.51 17.45
C LYS A 120 -3.91 -2.35 18.94
N ASP A 121 -4.38 -3.37 19.63
CA ASP A 121 -4.51 -3.36 21.10
C ASP A 121 -3.14 -3.27 21.77
N HIS A 122 -2.14 -3.97 21.27
CA HIS A 122 -0.76 -3.83 21.74
C HIS A 122 -0.23 -2.42 21.54
N LEU A 123 -0.45 -1.85 20.35
CA LEU A 123 -0.06 -0.47 20.04
C LEU A 123 -0.78 0.54 20.95
N TYR A 124 -2.08 0.35 21.20
CA TYR A 124 -2.87 1.19 22.09
C TYR A 124 -2.35 1.13 23.55
N LYS A 125 -2.05 -0.07 24.05
CA LYS A 125 -1.45 -0.27 25.39
C LYS A 125 -0.09 0.40 25.50
N ALA A 126 0.76 0.30 24.47
CA ALA A 126 2.06 0.96 24.42
C ALA A 126 1.93 2.49 24.42
N LEU A 127 0.97 3.05 23.66
CA LEU A 127 0.68 4.48 23.65
C LEU A 127 0.18 5.00 25.00
N ASN A 128 -0.65 4.22 25.70
CA ASN A 128 -1.11 4.56 27.04
C ASN A 128 0.04 4.59 28.06
N ARG A 129 1.05 3.71 27.93
CA ARG A 129 2.27 3.77 28.74
C ARG A 129 3.05 5.08 28.49
N VAL A 130 3.20 5.49 27.23
CA VAL A 130 3.83 6.78 26.89
C VAL A 130 3.03 7.94 27.52
N LYS A 131 1.71 7.95 27.34
CA LYS A 131 0.82 8.99 27.90
C LYS A 131 0.96 9.08 29.42
N LYS A 132 0.92 7.93 30.13
CA LYS A 132 1.08 7.89 31.59
C LYS A 132 2.46 8.40 32.05
N ALA A 133 3.54 8.03 31.35
CA ALA A 133 4.87 8.53 31.67
C ALA A 133 4.96 10.06 31.49
N GLN A 134 4.37 10.60 30.42
CA GLN A 134 4.33 12.06 30.18
C GLN A 134 3.47 12.78 31.21
N GLN A 135 2.34 12.23 31.64
CA GLN A 135 1.52 12.79 32.74
C GLN A 135 2.27 12.81 34.07
N ASN A 136 3.14 11.82 34.30
CA ASN A 136 4.02 11.78 35.49
C ASN A 136 5.29 12.64 35.34
N GLY A 137 5.33 13.60 34.41
CA GLY A 137 6.41 14.58 34.27
C GLY A 137 7.58 14.15 33.37
N ALA A 138 7.54 12.98 32.75
CA ALA A 138 8.59 12.57 31.81
C ALA A 138 8.54 13.42 30.53
N ARG A 139 9.52 14.30 30.30
CA ARG A 139 9.59 15.15 29.09
C ARG A 139 9.93 14.35 27.83
N ARG A 140 10.73 13.29 27.96
CA ARG A 140 11.16 12.43 26.85
C ARG A 140 11.01 10.97 27.26
N CYS A 141 10.49 10.12 26.35
CA CYS A 141 10.30 8.69 26.58
C CYS A 141 10.87 7.89 25.39
N PRO A 142 12.18 7.99 25.08
CA PRO A 142 12.73 7.44 23.85
C PRO A 142 12.53 5.93 23.71
N THR A 143 12.72 5.18 24.79
CA THR A 143 12.53 3.71 24.79
C THR A 143 11.07 3.31 24.55
N LEU A 144 10.13 4.01 25.22
CA LEU A 144 8.70 3.76 25.02
C LEU A 144 8.26 4.13 23.58
N TRP A 145 8.73 5.26 23.06
CA TRP A 145 8.46 5.65 21.68
C TRP A 145 9.10 4.71 20.66
N LYS A 146 10.30 4.19 20.94
CA LYS A 146 10.90 3.15 20.10
C LYS A 146 9.98 1.93 20.00
N HIS A 147 9.50 1.42 21.15
CA HIS A 147 8.58 0.28 21.19
C HIS A 147 7.27 0.55 20.41
N VAL A 148 6.67 1.75 20.57
CA VAL A 148 5.50 2.17 19.79
C VAL A 148 5.78 2.14 18.28
N ASN A 149 6.94 2.67 17.87
CA ASN A 149 7.33 2.70 16.47
C ASN A 149 7.59 1.29 15.91
N ASP A 150 8.19 0.41 16.69
CA ASP A 150 8.47 -0.98 16.29
C ASP A 150 7.14 -1.74 16.09
N LEU A 151 6.17 -1.62 17.01
CA LEU A 151 4.82 -2.18 16.85
C LEU A 151 4.09 -1.64 15.61
N ASN A 152 4.19 -0.33 15.37
CA ASN A 152 3.53 0.29 14.22
C ASN A 152 4.18 -0.14 12.89
N THR A 153 5.49 -0.39 12.88
CA THR A 153 6.20 -0.96 11.74
C THR A 153 5.78 -2.41 11.49
N ASP A 154 5.60 -3.20 12.56
CA ASP A 154 5.08 -4.58 12.44
C ASP A 154 3.67 -4.62 11.85
N ILE A 155 2.77 -3.75 12.31
CA ILE A 155 1.42 -3.57 11.74
C ILE A 155 1.51 -3.25 10.24
N SER A 156 2.40 -2.33 9.85
CA SER A 156 2.57 -1.95 8.43
C SER A 156 3.05 -3.14 7.58
N ARG A 157 4.01 -3.92 8.09
CA ARG A 157 4.55 -5.11 7.41
C ARG A 157 3.52 -6.23 7.27
N LYS A 158 2.75 -6.50 8.34
CA LYS A 158 1.66 -7.50 8.32
C LYS A 158 0.56 -7.08 7.37
N THR A 159 0.14 -5.82 7.41
CA THR A 159 -0.87 -5.29 6.48
C THR A 159 -0.41 -5.45 5.03
N ALA A 160 0.83 -5.07 4.72
CA ALA A 160 1.37 -5.22 3.37
C ALA A 160 1.44 -6.69 2.93
N LYS A 161 1.81 -7.60 3.83
CA LYS A 161 1.82 -9.05 3.55
C LYS A 161 0.42 -9.54 3.21
N GLU A 162 -0.58 -9.22 4.04
CA GLU A 162 -1.98 -9.65 3.84
C GLU A 162 -2.59 -9.15 2.52
N ILE A 163 -2.23 -7.93 2.09
CA ILE A 163 -2.67 -7.38 0.80
C ILE A 163 -2.05 -8.19 -0.36
N VAL A 164 -0.72 -8.40 -0.31
CA VAL A 164 0.00 -9.10 -1.38
C VAL A 164 -0.39 -10.57 -1.45
N ASP A 165 -0.50 -11.26 -0.31
CA ASP A 165 -0.93 -12.66 -0.26
C ASP A 165 -2.35 -12.82 -0.86
N PHE A 166 -3.24 -11.85 -0.62
CA PHE A 166 -4.58 -11.85 -1.20
C PHE A 166 -4.56 -11.59 -2.72
N ALA A 167 -3.69 -10.70 -3.19
CA ALA A 167 -3.51 -10.45 -4.61
C ALA A 167 -2.95 -11.70 -5.33
N VAL A 168 -1.98 -12.37 -4.74
CA VAL A 168 -1.40 -13.61 -5.28
C VAL A 168 -2.44 -14.73 -5.37
N LEU A 169 -3.30 -14.88 -4.36
CA LEU A 169 -4.35 -15.90 -4.33
C LEU A 169 -5.28 -15.85 -5.55
N TYR A 170 -5.51 -14.63 -6.09
CA TYR A 170 -6.37 -14.41 -7.26
C TYR A 170 -5.61 -14.14 -8.55
N ASN A 171 -4.30 -14.37 -8.60
CA ASN A 171 -3.43 -14.09 -9.76
C ASN A 171 -3.62 -12.66 -10.30
N VAL A 172 -3.57 -11.69 -9.41
CA VAL A 172 -3.82 -10.28 -9.73
C VAL A 172 -2.66 -9.68 -10.54
N ASP A 173 -2.97 -8.96 -11.61
CA ASP A 173 -2.00 -8.26 -12.46
C ASP A 173 -1.58 -6.92 -11.88
N VAL A 174 -2.52 -6.23 -11.20
CA VAL A 174 -2.32 -4.86 -10.69
C VAL A 174 -2.97 -4.67 -9.34
N ILE A 175 -2.21 -4.18 -8.36
CA ILE A 175 -2.78 -3.66 -7.11
C ILE A 175 -2.99 -2.16 -7.28
N VAL A 176 -4.20 -1.69 -6.99
CA VAL A 176 -4.62 -0.31 -7.18
C VAL A 176 -4.85 0.37 -5.83
N PHE A 177 -4.14 1.47 -5.59
CA PHE A 177 -4.28 2.32 -4.43
C PHE A 177 -4.86 3.69 -4.78
N GLU A 178 -5.36 4.38 -3.77
CA GLU A 178 -5.58 5.82 -3.86
C GLU A 178 -4.25 6.58 -3.77
N TYR A 179 -4.12 7.66 -4.56
CA TYR A 179 -3.05 8.64 -4.37
C TYR A 179 -3.35 9.46 -3.12
N LEU A 180 -2.61 9.20 -2.05
CA LEU A 180 -2.81 9.81 -0.75
C LEU A 180 -1.77 10.91 -0.51
N ASP A 181 -2.12 12.16 -0.79
CA ASP A 181 -1.30 13.30 -0.41
C ASP A 181 -1.33 13.50 1.11
N THR A 182 -0.16 13.68 1.72
CA THR A 182 0.01 13.80 3.17
C THR A 182 0.34 15.20 3.65
N GLN A 183 0.38 16.19 2.74
CA GLN A 183 0.89 17.53 3.05
C GLN A 183 -0.02 18.39 3.94
N GLY A 184 -1.22 17.94 4.30
CA GLY A 184 -2.14 18.68 5.16
C GLY A 184 -1.80 18.60 6.65
N LYS A 185 -1.96 19.72 7.40
CA LYS A 185 -1.88 19.72 8.87
C LYS A 185 -2.99 18.82 9.44
N LYS A 186 -2.60 17.78 10.17
CA LYS A 186 -3.55 16.90 10.87
C LYS A 186 -4.21 17.64 12.01
N LYS A 187 -5.55 17.74 12.01
CA LYS A 187 -6.36 18.45 13.00
C LYS A 187 -7.40 17.52 13.61
N GLY A 188 -7.96 17.93 14.78
CA GLY A 188 -9.09 17.25 15.44
C GLY A 188 -8.70 16.17 16.47
N LYS A 189 -9.71 15.51 17.02
CA LYS A 189 -9.58 14.49 18.10
C LYS A 189 -8.73 13.28 17.69
N GLU A 190 -8.75 12.90 16.42
CA GLU A 190 -8.01 11.76 15.88
C GLU A 190 -6.58 12.11 15.39
N LYS A 191 -6.09 13.32 15.68
CA LYS A 191 -4.76 13.81 15.22
C LYS A 191 -3.63 12.83 15.52
N GLN A 192 -3.62 12.18 16.69
CA GLN A 192 -2.59 11.23 17.08
C GLN A 192 -2.66 9.95 16.27
N LYS A 193 -3.87 9.38 16.09
CA LYS A 193 -4.07 8.19 15.24
C LYS A 193 -3.67 8.44 13.80
N LEU A 194 -4.07 9.59 13.24
CA LEU A 194 -3.69 10.01 11.89
C LEU A 194 -2.18 10.25 11.77
N ALA A 195 -1.51 10.74 12.82
CA ALA A 195 -0.07 10.94 12.82
C ALA A 195 0.71 9.61 12.84
N LEU A 196 0.17 8.61 13.51
CA LEU A 196 0.75 7.26 13.61
C LEU A 196 0.39 6.38 12.40
N TRP A 197 -0.65 6.73 11.66
CA TRP A 197 -1.08 5.95 10.49
C TRP A 197 -0.07 6.03 9.35
N ARG A 198 0.60 4.93 9.09
CA ARG A 198 1.70 4.82 8.14
C ARG A 198 1.27 4.37 6.75
N LYS A 199 0.22 4.98 6.21
CA LYS A 199 -0.34 4.62 4.90
C LYS A 199 0.69 4.55 3.77
N GLN A 200 1.60 5.53 3.68
CA GLN A 200 2.65 5.53 2.65
C GLN A 200 3.69 4.44 2.86
N GLU A 201 3.99 4.08 4.12
CA GLU A 201 4.89 2.97 4.41
C GLU A 201 4.26 1.64 3.97
N ILE A 202 2.95 1.46 4.22
CA ILE A 202 2.21 0.29 3.75
C ILE A 202 2.25 0.21 2.22
N GLN A 203 1.94 1.30 1.51
CA GLN A 203 2.01 1.33 0.03
C GLN A 203 3.39 0.95 -0.49
N LYS A 204 4.47 1.55 0.06
CA LYS A 204 5.86 1.22 -0.33
C LYS A 204 6.24 -0.23 -0.06
N LEU A 205 5.78 -0.79 1.07
CA LEU A 205 6.02 -2.20 1.41
C LEU A 205 5.26 -3.15 0.47
N VAL A 206 4.02 -2.80 0.11
CA VAL A 206 3.24 -3.55 -0.89
C VAL A 206 3.90 -3.46 -2.25
N GLU A 207 4.28 -2.25 -2.70
CA GLU A 207 4.96 -2.03 -3.97
C GLU A 207 6.22 -2.89 -4.10
N HIS A 208 7.09 -2.86 -3.09
CA HIS A 208 8.30 -3.68 -3.08
C HIS A 208 7.99 -5.18 -3.18
N LYS A 209 7.03 -5.68 -2.40
CA LYS A 209 6.66 -7.11 -2.41
C LYS A 209 5.95 -7.52 -3.70
N ALA A 210 5.04 -6.69 -4.20
CA ALA A 210 4.27 -6.92 -5.41
C ALA A 210 5.19 -6.96 -6.64
N HIS A 211 6.14 -6.02 -6.75
CA HIS A 211 7.10 -5.97 -7.85
C HIS A 211 7.96 -7.23 -7.93
N ILE A 212 8.44 -7.77 -6.80
CA ILE A 212 9.19 -9.04 -6.78
C ILE A 212 8.37 -10.19 -7.38
N LEU A 213 7.05 -10.14 -7.27
CA LEU A 213 6.12 -11.16 -7.77
C LEU A 213 5.57 -10.84 -9.17
N GLY A 214 6.08 -9.80 -9.84
CA GLY A 214 5.61 -9.38 -11.16
C GLY A 214 4.25 -8.66 -11.16
N ILE A 215 3.72 -8.29 -9.98
CA ILE A 215 2.45 -7.55 -9.85
C ILE A 215 2.72 -6.06 -9.93
N ARG A 216 2.03 -5.36 -10.82
CA ARG A 216 2.15 -3.90 -10.98
C ARG A 216 1.39 -3.14 -9.89
N ILE A 217 1.84 -1.93 -9.60
CA ILE A 217 1.12 -1.00 -8.72
C ILE A 217 0.57 0.17 -9.55
N SER A 218 -0.65 0.56 -9.27
CA SER A 218 -1.26 1.75 -9.84
C SER A 218 -1.92 2.62 -8.78
N HIS A 219 -1.98 3.92 -9.04
CA HIS A 219 -2.61 4.88 -8.14
C HIS A 219 -3.71 5.64 -8.89
N ILE A 220 -4.83 5.87 -8.21
CA ILE A 220 -5.96 6.66 -8.72
C ILE A 220 -6.24 7.86 -7.84
N CYS A 221 -7.02 8.82 -8.37
CA CYS A 221 -7.45 9.97 -7.61
C CYS A 221 -8.35 9.57 -6.43
N ALA A 222 -7.97 9.97 -5.21
CA ALA A 222 -8.69 9.65 -3.97
C ALA A 222 -9.98 10.46 -3.76
N TRP A 223 -10.18 11.54 -4.51
CA TRP A 223 -11.29 12.46 -4.28
C TRP A 223 -12.64 11.79 -4.52
N ASN A 224 -13.53 11.81 -3.51
CA ASN A 224 -14.88 11.25 -3.53
C ASN A 224 -14.99 9.72 -3.67
N THR A 225 -13.94 8.91 -3.64
CA THR A 225 -14.04 7.45 -3.70
C THR A 225 -14.95 6.89 -2.63
N SER A 226 -14.85 7.43 -1.42
CA SER A 226 -15.64 7.03 -0.26
C SER A 226 -16.92 7.84 -0.05
N ARG A 227 -17.14 8.90 -0.85
CA ARG A 227 -18.32 9.76 -0.74
C ARG A 227 -19.42 9.45 -1.74
N LEU A 228 -19.09 8.76 -2.82
CA LEU A 228 -20.05 8.38 -3.85
C LEU A 228 -20.43 6.92 -3.68
N ALA A 229 -21.73 6.63 -3.82
CA ALA A 229 -22.25 5.29 -3.88
C ALA A 229 -21.73 4.57 -5.14
N PHE A 230 -21.26 3.34 -4.99
CA PHE A 230 -20.71 2.57 -6.12
C PHE A 230 -21.76 2.30 -7.20
N ASP A 231 -23.06 2.27 -6.84
CA ASP A 231 -24.18 2.06 -7.76
C ASP A 231 -24.58 3.31 -8.54
N GLY A 232 -23.92 4.44 -8.31
CA GLY A 232 -24.18 5.70 -9.01
C GLY A 232 -25.37 6.50 -8.48
N SER A 233 -26.03 6.06 -7.38
CA SER A 233 -27.21 6.75 -6.81
C SER A 233 -26.89 8.14 -6.24
N GLY A 234 -25.63 8.46 -5.96
CA GLY A 234 -25.20 9.79 -5.50
C GLY A 234 -24.27 9.78 -4.29
N LYS A 235 -24.37 10.81 -3.44
CA LYS A 235 -23.52 10.91 -2.24
C LYS A 235 -24.06 10.03 -1.12
N VAL A 236 -23.16 9.30 -0.47
CA VAL A 236 -23.50 8.45 0.67
C VAL A 236 -23.54 9.25 1.99
N GLU A 237 -24.45 8.88 2.87
CA GLU A 237 -24.48 9.32 4.26
C GLU A 237 -23.78 8.28 5.14
N ARG A 238 -22.86 8.73 6.01
CA ARG A 238 -22.05 7.84 6.85
C ARG A 238 -22.50 7.90 8.31
N GLY A 239 -22.47 6.73 8.93
CA GLY A 239 -22.58 6.60 10.38
C GLY A 239 -23.98 6.33 10.85
N THR A 240 -25.01 6.96 10.30
CA THR A 240 -26.40 6.74 10.67
C THR A 240 -27.02 5.70 9.75
N TYR A 241 -27.68 4.70 10.33
CA TYR A 241 -28.41 3.66 9.60
C TYR A 241 -29.61 3.16 10.39
N ILE A 242 -30.62 2.61 9.72
CA ILE A 242 -31.82 2.09 10.35
C ILE A 242 -31.73 0.56 10.39
N GLN A 243 -31.92 -0.02 11.58
CA GLN A 243 -32.00 -1.46 11.77
C GLN A 243 -33.23 -1.79 12.64
N ASN A 244 -34.17 -2.58 12.08
CA ASN A 244 -35.44 -2.94 12.74
C ASN A 244 -36.25 -1.71 13.19
N GLY A 245 -36.30 -0.65 12.35
CA GLY A 245 -37.00 0.59 12.65
C GLY A 245 -36.32 1.50 13.68
N VAL A 246 -35.14 1.13 14.19
CA VAL A 246 -34.38 1.92 15.16
C VAL A 246 -33.16 2.52 14.48
N GLU A 247 -32.96 3.83 14.68
CA GLU A 247 -31.75 4.53 14.23
C GLU A 247 -30.55 4.12 15.06
N LYS A 248 -29.51 3.65 14.39
CA LYS A 248 -28.23 3.25 14.97
C LYS A 248 -27.08 4.01 14.33
N TYR A 249 -25.99 4.14 15.09
CA TYR A 249 -24.77 4.79 14.61
C TYR A 249 -23.61 3.81 14.49
N ASN A 250 -23.11 3.61 13.27
CA ASN A 250 -21.89 2.86 13.02
C ASN A 250 -21.13 3.49 11.83
N TYR A 251 -19.98 4.07 12.10
CA TYR A 251 -19.19 4.78 11.09
C TYR A 251 -18.68 3.89 9.93
N SER A 252 -18.70 2.57 10.09
CA SER A 252 -18.35 1.61 9.04
C SER A 252 -19.48 1.38 8.04
N ILE A 253 -20.69 1.86 8.31
CA ILE A 253 -21.86 1.71 7.44
C ILE A 253 -22.17 3.05 6.79
N CYS A 254 -22.54 3.01 5.52
CA CYS A 254 -23.09 4.14 4.78
C CYS A 254 -24.46 3.78 4.20
N THR A 255 -25.33 4.79 4.14
CA THR A 255 -26.64 4.72 3.51
C THR A 255 -26.58 5.46 2.18
N PHE A 256 -27.00 4.80 1.11
CA PHE A 256 -27.06 5.36 -0.23
C PHE A 256 -28.35 6.17 -0.41
N PRO A 257 -28.43 7.12 -1.35
CA PRO A 257 -29.65 7.89 -1.60
C PRO A 257 -30.89 7.04 -1.92
N ASN A 258 -30.70 5.83 -2.45
CA ASN A 258 -31.77 4.87 -2.71
C ASN A 258 -32.18 4.03 -1.49
N GLY A 259 -31.65 4.35 -0.29
CA GLY A 259 -31.93 3.63 0.97
C GLY A 259 -31.10 2.39 1.21
N LYS A 260 -30.26 1.97 0.26
CA LYS A 260 -29.36 0.81 0.42
C LYS A 260 -28.29 1.09 1.47
N GLN A 261 -28.08 0.14 2.38
CA GLN A 261 -27.03 0.21 3.39
C GLN A 261 -25.85 -0.67 2.97
N TYR A 262 -24.65 -0.15 3.11
CA TYR A 262 -23.44 -0.86 2.70
C TYR A 262 -22.22 -0.52 3.56
N HIS A 263 -21.17 -1.35 3.50
CA HIS A 263 -19.92 -1.06 4.21
C HIS A 263 -19.12 0.03 3.49
N CYS A 264 -18.76 1.11 4.22
CA CYS A 264 -18.09 2.30 3.64
C CYS A 264 -16.80 1.96 2.90
N ASP A 265 -15.95 1.13 3.53
CA ASP A 265 -14.64 0.82 2.96
C ASP A 265 -14.74 -0.10 1.73
N LEU A 266 -15.74 -1.00 1.68
CA LEU A 266 -16.03 -1.78 0.46
C LEU A 266 -16.55 -0.88 -0.65
N ASN A 267 -17.47 0.06 -0.33
CA ASN A 267 -17.92 1.06 -1.30
C ASN A 267 -16.73 1.83 -1.91
N ALA A 268 -15.79 2.26 -1.06
CA ALA A 268 -14.59 2.94 -1.51
C ALA A 268 -13.71 2.04 -2.41
N SER A 269 -13.45 0.79 -1.99
CA SER A 269 -12.60 -0.12 -2.77
C SER A 269 -13.18 -0.42 -4.15
N TYR A 270 -14.52 -0.53 -4.29
CA TYR A 270 -15.18 -0.72 -5.60
C TYR A 270 -14.99 0.49 -6.51
N ASN A 271 -15.15 1.70 -5.97
CA ASN A 271 -14.91 2.92 -6.74
C ASN A 271 -13.44 3.08 -7.13
N ILE A 272 -12.50 2.62 -6.28
CA ILE A 272 -11.07 2.60 -6.59
C ILE A 272 -10.80 1.70 -7.81
N GLY A 273 -11.32 0.47 -7.79
CA GLY A 273 -11.16 -0.48 -8.89
C GLY A 273 -11.79 0.01 -10.20
N ALA A 274 -13.02 0.50 -10.12
CA ALA A 274 -13.73 1.04 -11.27
C ALA A 274 -12.99 2.20 -11.94
N ARG A 275 -12.44 3.13 -11.15
CA ARG A 275 -11.66 4.27 -11.67
C ARG A 275 -10.41 3.85 -12.41
N TYR A 276 -9.75 2.79 -11.94
CA TYR A 276 -8.61 2.23 -12.66
C TYR A 276 -9.03 1.75 -14.04
N PHE A 277 -10.02 0.84 -14.11
CA PHE A 277 -10.46 0.29 -15.38
C PHE A 277 -11.00 1.36 -16.33
N ILE A 278 -11.85 2.27 -15.87
CA ILE A 278 -12.37 3.36 -16.72
C ILE A 278 -11.21 4.18 -17.29
N ARG A 279 -10.22 4.53 -16.46
CA ARG A 279 -9.05 5.29 -16.91
C ARG A 279 -8.25 4.55 -17.98
N GLU A 280 -7.99 3.26 -17.78
CA GLU A 280 -7.17 2.49 -18.71
C GLU A 280 -7.94 2.11 -19.98
N LEU A 281 -9.24 1.78 -19.88
CA LEU A 281 -10.08 1.52 -21.03
C LEU A 281 -10.20 2.76 -21.95
N LEU A 282 -10.45 3.93 -21.39
CA LEU A 282 -10.56 5.18 -22.15
C LEU A 282 -9.23 5.70 -22.72
N LYS A 283 -8.09 5.20 -22.25
CA LYS A 283 -6.78 5.46 -22.86
C LYS A 283 -6.47 4.54 -24.04
N SER A 284 -7.18 3.43 -24.17
CA SER A 284 -6.93 2.46 -25.24
C SER A 284 -7.58 2.90 -26.54
N ASP A 285 -6.77 3.17 -27.58
CA ASP A 285 -7.28 3.55 -28.90
C ASP A 285 -8.20 2.48 -29.49
N SER A 286 -7.93 1.19 -29.22
CA SER A 286 -8.78 0.08 -29.67
C SER A 286 -10.15 0.09 -29.00
N VAL A 287 -10.24 0.50 -27.75
CA VAL A 287 -11.49 0.65 -27.01
C VAL A 287 -12.25 1.89 -27.47
N MET A 288 -11.55 3.03 -27.62
CA MET A 288 -12.18 4.27 -28.07
C MET A 288 -12.81 4.16 -29.46
N ARG A 289 -12.23 3.35 -30.37
CA ARG A 289 -12.80 3.11 -31.71
C ARG A 289 -14.10 2.31 -31.69
N ARG A 290 -14.39 1.56 -30.61
CA ARG A 290 -15.63 0.80 -30.44
C ARG A 290 -16.77 1.63 -29.86
N LEU A 291 -16.45 2.79 -29.30
CA LEU A 291 -17.47 3.72 -28.80
C LEU A 291 -18.05 4.57 -29.95
N PRO A 292 -19.27 5.11 -29.82
CA PRO A 292 -19.85 6.02 -30.81
C PRO A 292 -18.87 7.17 -31.14
N SER A 293 -18.78 7.56 -32.39
CA SER A 293 -17.79 8.52 -32.91
C SER A 293 -17.83 9.91 -32.23
N GLN A 294 -18.93 10.24 -31.56
CA GLN A 294 -19.09 11.49 -30.79
C GLN A 294 -18.81 11.33 -29.29
N THR A 295 -18.51 10.09 -28.79
CA THR A 295 -18.28 9.84 -27.38
C THR A 295 -16.99 10.49 -26.90
N LYS A 296 -17.09 11.24 -25.81
CA LYS A 296 -15.96 11.89 -25.15
C LYS A 296 -15.64 11.20 -23.81
N ASP A 297 -14.41 11.28 -23.35
CA ASP A 297 -14.02 10.81 -22.00
C ASP A 297 -14.90 11.42 -20.89
N SER A 298 -15.33 12.67 -21.06
CA SER A 298 -16.22 13.38 -20.14
C SER A 298 -17.62 12.78 -20.01
N ASP A 299 -18.09 11.99 -20.97
CA ASP A 299 -19.43 11.37 -20.95
C ASP A 299 -19.52 10.28 -19.86
N TYR A 300 -18.35 9.71 -19.49
CA TYR A 300 -18.21 8.78 -18.37
C TYR A 300 -17.77 9.48 -17.07
N GLY A 301 -17.97 10.79 -16.99
CA GLY A 301 -17.59 11.60 -15.82
C GLY A 301 -16.10 11.86 -15.70
N THR A 302 -15.73 12.59 -14.67
CA THR A 302 -14.32 12.91 -14.37
C THR A 302 -13.71 11.87 -13.45
N GLY A 303 -12.38 11.90 -13.29
CA GLY A 303 -11.68 11.04 -12.33
C GLY A 303 -12.18 11.15 -10.88
N THR A 304 -12.93 12.20 -10.54
CA THR A 304 -13.50 12.42 -9.20
C THR A 304 -14.96 11.97 -9.05
N THR A 305 -15.67 11.70 -10.17
CA THR A 305 -17.11 11.34 -10.17
C THR A 305 -17.36 9.91 -10.61
N ARG A 306 -16.36 9.22 -11.17
CA ARG A 306 -16.47 7.83 -11.66
C ARG A 306 -16.72 6.85 -10.51
N THR A 307 -17.68 5.95 -10.73
CA THR A 307 -18.09 4.90 -9.81
C THR A 307 -18.13 3.54 -10.51
N LEU A 308 -18.43 2.46 -9.79
CA LEU A 308 -18.60 1.13 -10.38
C LEU A 308 -19.74 1.10 -11.42
N SER A 309 -20.84 1.80 -11.16
CA SER A 309 -21.93 1.89 -12.15
C SER A 309 -21.50 2.56 -13.46
N THR A 310 -20.55 3.52 -13.38
CA THR A 310 -19.96 4.14 -14.58
C THR A 310 -19.15 3.12 -15.39
N LEU A 311 -18.40 2.22 -14.73
CA LEU A 311 -17.65 1.16 -15.40
C LEU A 311 -18.60 0.17 -16.09
N ILE A 312 -19.66 -0.25 -15.39
CA ILE A 312 -20.67 -1.16 -15.96
C ILE A 312 -21.33 -0.54 -17.20
N ARG A 313 -21.69 0.75 -17.15
CA ARG A 313 -22.24 1.45 -18.30
C ARG A 313 -21.25 1.51 -19.47
N LEU A 314 -19.98 1.84 -19.21
CA LEU A 314 -18.94 1.85 -20.25
C LEU A 314 -18.79 0.49 -20.93
N ASN A 315 -18.81 -0.60 -20.17
CA ASN A 315 -18.77 -1.94 -20.74
C ASN A 315 -20.01 -2.30 -21.54
N ALA A 316 -21.20 -1.88 -21.11
CA ALA A 316 -22.43 -2.05 -21.87
C ALA A 316 -22.39 -1.32 -23.22
N ASP A 317 -21.89 -0.08 -23.24
CA ASP A 317 -21.71 0.71 -24.45
C ASP A 317 -20.70 0.08 -25.41
N LEU A 318 -19.63 -0.54 -24.88
CA LEU A 318 -18.63 -1.28 -25.67
C LEU A 318 -19.18 -2.57 -26.28
N CYS A 319 -20.08 -3.28 -25.57
CA CYS A 319 -20.71 -4.51 -26.07
C CYS A 319 -21.83 -4.19 -27.07
N GLY A 320 -22.61 -3.12 -26.85
CA GLY A 320 -23.73 -2.74 -27.72
C GLY A 320 -23.32 -2.27 -29.12
N ASN A 321 -22.05 -1.89 -29.32
CA ASN A 321 -21.51 -1.45 -30.62
C ASN A 321 -20.60 -2.49 -31.27
N ALA A 322 -20.60 -3.74 -30.78
CA ALA A 322 -19.80 -4.86 -31.32
C ALA A 322 -20.56 -5.66 -32.43
N VAL A 323 -21.59 -5.07 -33.07
CA VAL A 323 -22.35 -5.66 -34.19
C VAL A 323 -21.97 -5.01 -35.51
#